data_7b2d6d941b2e6a75cac12e7eb878e25c
#
_entry.id   7b2d6d941b2e6a75cac12e7eb878e25c
#
_cell.length_a   1.000
_cell.length_b   1.000
_cell.length_c   1.000
_cell.angle_alpha   90.00
_cell.angle_beta   90.00
_cell.angle_gamma   90.00
#
_symmetry.space_group_name_H-M   'P 1'
#
loop_
_entity.id
_entity.type
_entity.pdbx_description
1 polymer ?
#
loop_
_entity_poly.entity_id
_entity_poly.type
_entity_poly.pdbx_seq_one_letter_code
_entity_poly.pdbx_strand_id
1 'polypeptide(L)'
;MKIATVLDLIDIGSMALPEFQRGYVWNREQVRGLMHSLYKKHPVGSLLIWVTKTETAETRGDGALPPGTVKLLLDGQQRITSLYGIIRGRPPKFFDGNAEAFTGLHFHLDDEVFEFYSPTKMKDNPLWINVTELMQIGSGKAIERLVKIPELAPNLSDYINRLNAIDSIKQIELHGEE
;
A
#
# COMPACT_ATOMS: atom_id res chain seq x y z
N MET A 1 4.26 0.93 14.47
CA MET A 1 3.34 -0.15 14.01
C MET A 1 3.66 -0.48 12.56
N LYS A 2 3.75 -1.76 12.21
CA LYS A 2 4.02 -2.17 10.82
C LYS A 2 2.85 -1.84 9.91
N ILE A 3 3.12 -1.50 8.65
CA ILE A 3 2.07 -1.25 7.66
C ILE A 3 1.10 -2.45 7.59
N ALA A 4 1.60 -3.68 7.49
CA ALA A 4 0.75 -4.87 7.48
C ALA A 4 -0.19 -4.93 8.69
N THR A 5 0.30 -4.62 9.88
CA THR A 5 -0.52 -4.61 11.11
C THR A 5 -1.63 -3.55 11.04
N VAL A 6 -1.33 -2.36 10.53
CA VAL A 6 -2.36 -1.31 10.33
C VAL A 6 -3.47 -1.80 9.40
N LEU A 7 -3.10 -2.44 8.29
CA LEU A 7 -4.08 -2.96 7.33
C LEU A 7 -4.91 -4.11 7.94
N ASP A 8 -4.30 -4.99 8.72
CA ASP A 8 -5.00 -6.06 9.42
C ASP A 8 -6.02 -5.50 10.43
N LEU A 9 -5.66 -4.45 11.17
CA LEU A 9 -6.58 -3.77 12.10
C LEU A 9 -7.77 -3.14 11.37
N ILE A 10 -7.55 -2.59 10.18
CA ILE A 10 -8.63 -2.08 9.33
C ILE A 10 -9.54 -3.23 8.89
N ASP A 11 -8.98 -4.34 8.44
CA ASP A 11 -9.74 -5.50 7.96
C ASP A 11 -10.67 -6.08 9.03
N ILE A 12 -10.24 -6.13 10.29
CA ILE A 12 -11.04 -6.64 11.41
C ILE A 12 -11.92 -5.56 12.07
N GLY A 13 -11.89 -4.34 11.59
CA GLY A 13 -12.68 -3.23 12.12
C GLY A 13 -12.16 -2.62 13.44
N SER A 14 -10.95 -2.99 13.86
CA SER A 14 -10.32 -2.41 15.06
C SER A 14 -9.64 -1.06 14.79
N MET A 15 -9.46 -0.69 13.55
CA MET A 15 -9.04 0.64 13.12
C MET A 15 -10.01 1.17 12.07
N ALA A 16 -10.41 2.43 12.23
CA ALA A 16 -11.37 3.09 11.36
C ALA A 16 -11.00 4.56 11.13
N LEU A 17 -11.71 5.18 10.19
CA LEU A 17 -11.57 6.60 9.90
C LEU A 17 -12.74 7.37 10.55
N PRO A 18 -12.47 8.45 11.30
CA PRO A 18 -13.54 9.28 11.86
C PRO A 18 -14.44 9.87 10.77
N GLU A 19 -15.72 10.04 11.07
CA GLU A 19 -16.71 10.57 10.13
C GLU A 19 -16.36 12.00 9.65
N PHE A 20 -15.79 12.80 10.52
CA PHE A 20 -15.42 14.20 10.20
C PHE A 20 -14.21 14.33 9.26
N GLN A 21 -13.48 13.25 8.99
CA GLN A 21 -12.34 13.29 8.09
C GLN A 21 -12.81 13.44 6.63
N ARG A 22 -12.04 14.22 5.86
CA ARG A 22 -12.28 14.38 4.43
C ARG A 22 -12.11 13.06 3.68
N GLY A 23 -12.76 12.94 2.53
CA GLY A 23 -12.55 11.81 1.63
C GLY A 23 -11.12 11.69 1.09
N TYR A 24 -10.87 10.66 0.33
CA TYR A 24 -9.60 10.44 -0.32
C TYR A 24 -9.41 11.43 -1.47
N VAL A 25 -8.35 12.22 -1.40
CA VAL A 25 -8.08 13.32 -2.36
C VAL A 25 -6.70 13.21 -3.03
N TRP A 26 -5.90 12.23 -2.67
CA TRP A 26 -4.59 12.03 -3.29
C TRP A 26 -4.72 11.66 -4.77
N ASN A 27 -3.74 12.12 -5.55
CA ASN A 27 -3.58 11.78 -6.95
C ASN A 27 -2.43 10.76 -7.14
N ARG A 28 -2.23 10.33 -8.37
CA ARG A 28 -1.20 9.37 -8.75
C ARG A 28 0.22 9.82 -8.38
N GLU A 29 0.53 11.09 -8.51
CA GLU A 29 1.86 11.63 -8.17
C GLU A 29 2.16 11.51 -6.68
N GLN A 30 1.18 11.79 -5.83
CA GLN A 30 1.32 11.63 -4.38
C GLN A 30 1.50 10.16 -3.98
N VAL A 31 0.78 9.26 -4.61
CA VAL A 31 0.93 7.81 -4.40
C VAL A 31 2.31 7.33 -4.86
N ARG A 32 2.78 7.74 -6.03
CA ARG A 32 4.13 7.43 -6.52
C ARG A 32 5.20 7.93 -5.57
N GLY A 33 5.06 9.17 -5.09
CA GLY A 33 5.98 9.77 -4.12
C GLY A 33 6.06 8.99 -2.82
N LEU A 34 4.92 8.54 -2.30
CA LEU A 34 4.86 7.68 -1.11
C LEU A 34 5.59 6.36 -1.33
N MET A 35 5.28 5.67 -2.41
CA MET A 35 5.90 4.37 -2.71
C MET A 35 7.40 4.48 -2.96
N HIS A 36 7.83 5.53 -3.66
CA HIS A 36 9.25 5.81 -3.84
C HIS A 36 9.96 6.04 -2.49
N SER A 37 9.36 6.84 -1.60
CA SER A 37 9.91 7.11 -0.28
C SER A 37 10.02 5.84 0.56
N LEU A 38 9.00 4.99 0.56
CA LEU A 38 9.02 3.71 1.28
C LEU A 38 10.08 2.76 0.70
N TYR A 39 10.18 2.68 -0.61
CA TYR A 39 11.18 1.86 -1.30
C TYR A 39 12.62 2.31 -0.96
N LYS A 40 12.86 3.62 -0.92
CA LYS A 40 14.15 4.22 -0.54
C LYS A 40 14.37 4.29 0.98
N LYS A 41 13.40 3.85 1.79
CA LYS A 41 13.42 3.92 3.25
C LYS A 41 13.53 5.35 3.80
N HIS A 42 12.96 6.30 3.07
CA HIS A 42 12.83 7.68 3.54
C HIS A 42 11.67 7.79 4.54
N PRO A 43 11.74 8.74 5.49
CA PRO A 43 10.62 9.01 6.39
C PRO A 43 9.37 9.45 5.63
N VAL A 44 8.21 8.90 6.03
CA VAL A 44 6.91 9.22 5.41
C VAL A 44 5.92 9.87 6.36
N GLY A 45 6.39 10.27 7.54
CA GLY A 45 5.57 10.86 8.58
C GLY A 45 4.94 9.85 9.54
N SER A 46 4.40 10.34 10.64
CA SER A 46 3.77 9.56 11.69
C SER A 46 2.28 9.36 11.42
N LEU A 47 1.68 8.43 12.14
CA LEU A 47 0.23 8.27 12.28
C LEU A 47 -0.21 8.91 13.60
N LEU A 48 -1.34 9.59 13.60
CA LEU A 48 -2.01 10.04 14.81
C LEU A 48 -3.27 9.20 15.01
N ILE A 49 -3.34 8.53 16.15
CA ILE A 49 -4.36 7.54 16.45
C ILE A 49 -5.05 7.91 17.75
N TRP A 50 -6.38 7.90 17.75
CA TRP A 50 -7.18 8.08 18.96
C TRP A 50 -7.86 6.76 19.33
N VAL A 51 -7.56 6.26 20.51
CA VAL A 51 -8.19 5.05 21.05
C VAL A 51 -9.44 5.44 21.84
N THR A 52 -10.59 4.94 21.44
CA THR A 52 -11.86 5.25 22.08
C THR A 52 -12.78 4.04 22.13
N LYS A 53 -13.91 4.18 22.83
CA LYS A 53 -14.94 3.12 22.88
C LYS A 53 -15.78 3.16 21.60
N THR A 54 -16.12 1.98 21.09
CA THR A 54 -16.95 1.86 19.88
C THR A 54 -18.32 2.51 19.99
N GLU A 55 -18.89 2.53 21.19
CA GLU A 55 -20.19 3.15 21.47
C GLU A 55 -20.23 4.66 21.25
N THR A 56 -19.05 5.33 21.33
CA THR A 56 -18.91 6.78 21.17
C THR A 56 -18.23 7.17 19.87
N ALA A 57 -17.82 6.19 19.06
CA ALA A 57 -17.13 6.44 17.81
C ALA A 57 -18.11 6.63 16.66
N GLU A 58 -17.96 7.75 15.96
CA GLU A 58 -18.61 7.98 14.66
C GLU A 58 -17.59 7.76 13.56
N THR A 59 -17.85 6.80 12.69
CA THR A 59 -16.91 6.37 11.67
C THR A 59 -17.50 6.45 10.27
N ARG A 60 -16.62 6.59 9.30
CA ARG A 60 -16.96 6.55 7.89
C ARG A 60 -17.07 5.09 7.42
N GLY A 61 -18.06 4.81 6.58
CA GLY A 61 -18.31 3.49 5.98
C GLY A 61 -19.56 2.81 6.54
N ASP A 62 -19.94 1.72 5.88
CA ASP A 62 -21.13 0.96 6.24
C ASP A 62 -20.80 -0.14 7.25
N GLY A 63 -21.59 -0.21 8.29
CA GLY A 63 -21.57 -1.31 9.25
C GLY A 63 -21.25 -0.90 10.68
N ALA A 64 -21.68 -1.74 11.62
CA ALA A 64 -21.39 -1.57 13.03
C ALA A 64 -19.94 -1.92 13.32
N LEU A 65 -19.29 -1.13 14.18
CA LEU A 65 -17.96 -1.44 14.71
C LEU A 65 -18.03 -2.65 15.65
N PRO A 66 -16.96 -3.47 15.74
CA PRO A 66 -16.88 -4.51 16.76
C PRO A 66 -17.03 -3.92 18.17
N PRO A 67 -17.63 -4.64 19.12
CA PRO A 67 -17.73 -4.16 20.48
C PRO A 67 -16.34 -4.01 21.13
N GLY A 68 -16.20 -3.01 22.02
CA GLY A 68 -14.98 -2.76 22.75
C GLY A 68 -14.35 -1.42 22.43
N THR A 69 -13.06 -1.39 22.12
CA THR A 69 -12.32 -0.20 21.73
C THR A 69 -12.01 -0.20 20.25
N VAL A 70 -11.96 0.98 19.65
CA VAL A 70 -11.53 1.20 18.27
C VAL A 70 -10.43 2.24 18.23
N LYS A 71 -9.50 2.07 17.29
CA LYS A 71 -8.48 3.05 16.95
C LYS A 71 -8.97 3.91 15.80
N LEU A 72 -9.11 5.21 16.01
CA LEU A 72 -9.50 6.16 14.98
C LEU A 72 -8.25 6.82 14.40
N LEU A 73 -8.04 6.70 13.12
CA LEU A 73 -6.91 7.31 12.41
C LEU A 73 -7.19 8.79 12.16
N LEU A 74 -6.55 9.66 12.93
CA LEU A 74 -6.75 11.12 12.85
C LEU A 74 -5.82 11.77 11.82
N ASP A 75 -4.59 11.27 11.66
CA ASP A 75 -3.67 11.71 10.61
C ASP A 75 -2.99 10.52 9.94
N GLY A 76 -2.63 10.68 8.67
CA GLY A 76 -2.06 9.62 7.84
C GLY A 76 -3.09 8.86 7.00
N GLN A 77 -4.34 9.27 7.00
CA GLN A 77 -5.43 8.59 6.30
C GLN A 77 -5.17 8.40 4.79
N GLN A 78 -4.62 9.42 4.10
CA GLN A 78 -4.35 9.33 2.66
C GLN A 78 -3.28 8.28 2.37
N ARG A 79 -2.23 8.26 3.19
CA ARG A 79 -1.15 7.27 3.09
C ARG A 79 -1.66 5.85 3.32
N ILE A 80 -2.41 5.64 4.39
CA ILE A 80 -2.93 4.32 4.75
C ILE A 80 -3.96 3.84 3.72
N THR A 81 -4.83 4.71 3.23
CA THR A 81 -5.80 4.36 2.18
C THR A 81 -5.09 3.95 0.88
N SER A 82 -4.05 4.68 0.48
CA SER A 82 -3.24 4.34 -0.70
C SER A 82 -2.54 2.99 -0.55
N LEU A 83 -1.90 2.76 0.60
CA LEU A 83 -1.22 1.50 0.90
C LEU A 83 -2.19 0.32 0.97
N TYR A 84 -3.38 0.53 1.56
CA TYR A 84 -4.42 -0.49 1.58
C TYR A 84 -4.83 -0.87 0.16
N GLY A 85 -5.13 0.11 -0.68
CA GLY A 85 -5.52 -0.12 -2.07
C GLY A 85 -4.46 -0.87 -2.88
N ILE A 86 -3.19 -0.51 -2.72
CA ILE A 86 -2.07 -1.15 -3.42
C ILE A 86 -1.85 -2.58 -2.91
N ILE A 87 -1.80 -2.78 -1.61
CA ILE A 87 -1.45 -4.08 -1.00
C ILE A 87 -2.61 -5.06 -1.07
N ARG A 88 -3.84 -4.62 -0.81
CA ARG A 88 -5.04 -5.47 -0.84
C ARG A 88 -5.65 -5.61 -2.24
N GLY A 89 -5.34 -4.72 -3.17
CA GLY A 89 -5.91 -4.71 -4.52
C GLY A 89 -7.35 -4.22 -4.60
N ARG A 90 -7.86 -3.61 -3.54
CA ARG A 90 -9.20 -3.03 -3.41
C ARG A 90 -9.19 -1.89 -2.41
N PRO A 91 -10.09 -0.92 -2.50
CA PRO A 91 -10.18 0.12 -1.48
C PRO A 91 -10.73 -0.42 -0.16
N PRO A 92 -10.40 0.23 0.98
CA PRO A 92 -10.99 -0.11 2.27
C PRO A 92 -12.48 0.25 2.33
N LYS A 93 -13.22 -0.31 3.30
CA LYS A 93 -14.68 -0.07 3.44
C LYS A 93 -15.05 1.39 3.65
N PHE A 94 -14.20 2.17 4.30
CA PHE A 94 -14.42 3.60 4.54
C PHE A 94 -14.02 4.49 3.35
N PHE A 95 -13.66 3.89 2.22
CA PHE A 95 -13.17 4.62 1.05
C PHE A 95 -14.25 5.51 0.44
N ASP A 96 -13.86 6.76 0.19
CA ASP A 96 -14.65 7.77 -0.51
C ASP A 96 -13.69 8.61 -1.37
N GLY A 97 -13.69 8.39 -2.67
CA GLY A 97 -12.79 9.07 -3.59
C GLY A 97 -12.57 8.31 -4.91
N ASN A 98 -11.44 8.58 -5.56
CA ASN A 98 -11.08 7.97 -6.83
C ASN A 98 -9.98 6.91 -6.64
N ALA A 99 -10.36 5.64 -6.79
CA ALA A 99 -9.45 4.50 -6.68
C ALA A 99 -8.39 4.43 -7.79
N GLU A 100 -8.56 5.15 -8.89
CA GLU A 100 -7.54 5.21 -9.96
C GLU A 100 -6.21 5.78 -9.48
N ALA A 101 -6.22 6.57 -8.39
CA ALA A 101 -5.01 7.14 -7.82
C ALA A 101 -4.02 6.10 -7.31
N PHE A 102 -4.46 4.89 -6.96
CA PHE A 102 -3.60 3.80 -6.48
C PHE A 102 -3.75 2.49 -7.27
N THR A 103 -4.54 2.48 -8.35
CA THR A 103 -4.78 1.27 -9.15
C THR A 103 -3.82 1.19 -10.32
N GLY A 104 -3.26 0.00 -10.55
CA GLY A 104 -2.39 -0.26 -11.69
C GLY A 104 -0.95 0.24 -11.52
N LEU A 105 -0.48 0.38 -10.29
CA LEU A 105 0.90 0.77 -10.02
C LEU A 105 1.87 -0.34 -10.42
N HIS A 106 2.91 0.03 -11.18
CA HIS A 106 3.98 -0.83 -11.66
C HIS A 106 5.34 -0.29 -11.23
N PHE A 107 6.33 -1.18 -11.19
CA PHE A 107 7.70 -0.85 -10.88
C PHE A 107 8.63 -1.37 -11.97
N HIS A 108 9.57 -0.54 -12.42
CA HIS A 108 10.59 -0.92 -13.41
C HIS A 108 11.83 -1.45 -12.71
N LEU A 109 12.20 -2.70 -13.02
CA LEU A 109 13.31 -3.37 -12.33
C LEU A 109 14.69 -2.78 -12.61
N ASP A 110 14.92 -2.20 -13.79
CA ASP A 110 16.19 -1.55 -14.11
C ASP A 110 16.27 -0.11 -13.58
N ASP A 111 15.25 0.69 -13.87
CA ASP A 111 15.25 2.13 -13.57
C ASP A 111 14.85 2.43 -12.12
N GLU A 112 14.30 1.45 -11.41
CA GLU A 112 13.82 1.58 -10.01
C GLU A 112 12.83 2.73 -9.83
N VAL A 113 11.86 2.81 -10.73
CA VAL A 113 10.80 3.82 -10.72
C VAL A 113 9.42 3.19 -10.66
N PHE A 114 8.50 3.89 -9.99
CA PHE A 114 7.08 3.54 -9.99
C PHE A 114 6.35 4.35 -11.04
N GLU A 115 5.55 3.68 -11.87
CA GLU A 115 4.65 4.31 -12.82
C GLU A 115 3.31 3.56 -12.86
N PHE A 116 2.25 4.27 -13.24
CA PHE A 116 0.95 3.64 -13.47
C PHE A 116 0.91 2.98 -14.84
N TYR A 117 0.09 1.92 -14.95
CA TYR A 117 0.03 1.09 -16.15
C TYR A 117 -0.13 1.91 -17.44
N SER A 118 0.74 1.63 -18.38
CA SER A 118 0.70 2.14 -19.74
C SER A 118 1.00 1.01 -20.72
N PRO A 119 0.03 0.61 -21.57
CA PRO A 119 0.25 -0.50 -22.50
C PRO A 119 1.45 -0.27 -23.43
N THR A 120 1.70 0.97 -23.84
CA THR A 120 2.80 1.33 -24.74
C THR A 120 4.17 0.98 -24.14
N LYS A 121 4.33 1.18 -22.84
CA LYS A 121 5.60 0.92 -22.14
C LYS A 121 5.69 -0.47 -21.54
N MET A 122 4.58 -1.01 -21.03
CA MET A 122 4.56 -2.11 -20.08
C MET A 122 4.04 -3.44 -20.65
N LYS A 123 3.23 -3.39 -21.71
CA LYS A 123 2.67 -4.61 -22.30
C LYS A 123 3.77 -5.55 -22.76
N ASP A 124 3.70 -6.80 -22.31
CA ASP A 124 4.68 -7.85 -22.63
C ASP A 124 6.14 -7.53 -22.28
N ASN A 125 6.36 -6.56 -21.40
CA ASN A 125 7.69 -6.21 -20.90
C ASN A 125 7.89 -6.76 -19.48
N PRO A 126 8.73 -7.81 -19.30
CA PRO A 126 8.92 -8.47 -18.02
C PRO A 126 9.67 -7.63 -16.98
N LEU A 127 10.29 -6.51 -17.38
CA LEU A 127 10.94 -5.58 -16.44
C LEU A 127 9.94 -4.72 -15.65
N TRP A 128 8.70 -4.61 -16.14
CA TRP A 128 7.63 -3.94 -15.42
C TRP A 128 6.85 -4.92 -14.55
N ILE A 129 6.87 -4.69 -13.24
CA ILE A 129 6.23 -5.54 -12.24
C ILE A 129 4.96 -4.85 -11.74
N ASN A 130 3.83 -5.56 -11.77
CA ASN A 130 2.61 -5.09 -11.11
C ASN A 130 2.80 -5.20 -9.59
N VAL A 131 2.81 -4.06 -8.91
CA VAL A 131 3.12 -3.99 -7.47
C VAL A 131 2.06 -4.70 -6.63
N THR A 132 0.78 -4.51 -6.94
CA THR A 132 -0.33 -5.18 -6.24
C THR A 132 -0.24 -6.70 -6.38
N GLU A 133 0.00 -7.18 -7.59
CA GLU A 133 0.17 -8.62 -7.83
C GLU A 133 1.36 -9.19 -7.03
N LEU A 134 2.51 -8.49 -7.05
CA LEU A 134 3.69 -8.88 -6.28
C LEU A 134 3.38 -9.00 -4.78
N MET A 135 2.67 -8.03 -4.22
CA MET A 135 2.28 -8.05 -2.80
C MET A 135 1.37 -9.22 -2.46
N GLN A 136 0.53 -9.66 -3.39
CA GLN A 136 -0.42 -10.77 -3.20
C GLN A 136 0.24 -12.14 -3.35
N ILE A 137 1.07 -12.33 -4.38
CA ILE A 137 1.70 -13.64 -4.64
C ILE A 137 3.03 -13.85 -3.89
N GLY A 138 3.66 -12.76 -3.45
CA GLY A 138 4.97 -12.77 -2.81
C GLY A 138 6.15 -12.76 -3.78
N SER A 139 7.30 -12.31 -3.29
CA SER A 139 8.53 -12.20 -4.08
C SER A 139 9.03 -13.55 -4.62
N GLY A 140 8.84 -14.64 -3.87
CA GLY A 140 9.27 -15.97 -4.30
C GLY A 140 8.68 -16.41 -5.64
N LYS A 141 7.37 -16.27 -5.83
CA LYS A 141 6.71 -16.59 -7.11
C LYS A 141 7.11 -15.63 -8.24
N ALA A 142 7.28 -14.35 -7.93
CA ALA A 142 7.76 -13.38 -8.90
C ALA A 142 9.18 -13.72 -9.38
N ILE A 143 10.06 -14.12 -8.47
CA ILE A 143 11.42 -14.58 -8.79
C ILE A 143 11.39 -15.82 -9.69
N GLU A 144 10.55 -16.81 -9.38
CA GLU A 144 10.38 -18.02 -10.22
C GLU A 144 10.01 -17.67 -11.67
N ARG A 145 9.19 -16.65 -11.88
CA ARG A 145 8.84 -16.14 -13.23
C ARG A 145 10.04 -15.54 -13.93
N LEU A 146 10.83 -14.72 -13.23
CA LEU A 146 11.99 -14.04 -13.82
C LEU A 146 13.11 -15.00 -14.19
N VAL A 147 13.37 -16.03 -13.40
CA VAL A 147 14.45 -17.01 -13.68
C VAL A 147 14.19 -17.80 -14.96
N LYS A 148 12.96 -17.86 -15.43
CA LYS A 148 12.57 -18.53 -16.69
C LYS A 148 12.85 -17.68 -17.94
N ILE A 149 13.26 -16.43 -17.78
CA ILE A 149 13.54 -15.50 -18.88
C ILE A 149 15.04 -15.36 -19.02
N PRO A 150 15.67 -16.02 -20.02
CA PRO A 150 17.14 -16.05 -20.15
C PRO A 150 17.78 -14.68 -20.31
N GLU A 151 17.08 -13.75 -20.95
CA GLU A 151 17.57 -12.38 -21.21
C GLU A 151 17.79 -11.57 -19.93
N LEU A 152 17.12 -11.94 -18.83
CA LEU A 152 17.25 -11.26 -17.54
C LEU A 152 18.39 -11.82 -16.66
N ALA A 153 18.98 -12.96 -17.04
CA ALA A 153 20.00 -13.64 -16.24
C ALA A 153 21.19 -12.75 -15.82
N PRO A 154 21.74 -11.87 -16.67
CA PRO A 154 22.89 -11.03 -16.30
C PRO A 154 22.65 -10.12 -15.08
N ASN A 155 21.41 -9.65 -14.87
CA ASN A 155 21.06 -8.74 -13.79
C ASN A 155 20.08 -9.37 -12.77
N LEU A 156 19.92 -10.68 -12.80
CA LEU A 156 18.93 -11.38 -12.00
C LEU A 156 19.08 -11.15 -10.49
N SER A 157 20.31 -11.09 -10.00
CA SER A 157 20.61 -10.82 -8.59
C SER A 157 20.06 -9.46 -8.13
N ASP A 158 20.25 -8.43 -8.95
CA ASP A 158 19.72 -7.08 -8.67
C ASP A 158 18.19 -7.08 -8.69
N TYR A 159 17.58 -7.76 -9.66
CA TYR A 159 16.12 -7.85 -9.76
C TYR A 159 15.51 -8.58 -8.58
N ILE A 160 16.12 -9.66 -8.12
CA ILE A 160 15.69 -10.39 -6.91
C ILE A 160 15.72 -9.47 -5.69
N ASN A 161 16.80 -8.73 -5.50
CA ASN A 161 16.92 -7.79 -4.38
C ASN A 161 15.86 -6.69 -4.43
N ARG A 162 15.55 -6.18 -5.61
CA ARG A 162 14.53 -5.14 -5.81
C ARG A 162 13.12 -5.67 -5.58
N LEU A 163 12.80 -6.87 -6.03
CA LEU A 163 11.53 -7.54 -5.74
C LEU A 163 11.34 -7.76 -4.24
N ASN A 164 12.37 -8.24 -3.55
CA ASN A 164 12.33 -8.42 -2.11
C ASN A 164 12.16 -7.09 -1.36
N ALA A 165 12.80 -6.02 -1.83
CA ALA A 165 12.65 -4.68 -1.25
C ALA A 165 11.21 -4.16 -1.36
N ILE A 166 10.54 -4.37 -2.50
CA ILE A 166 9.14 -3.97 -2.68
C ILE A 166 8.23 -4.83 -1.80
N ASP A 167 8.38 -6.13 -1.81
CA ASP A 167 7.55 -7.04 -1.02
C ASP A 167 7.68 -6.79 0.49
N SER A 168 8.84 -6.34 0.94
CA SER A 168 9.10 -6.00 2.35
C SER A 168 8.56 -4.64 2.78
N ILE A 169 8.05 -3.80 1.90
CA ILE A 169 7.45 -2.50 2.24
C ILE A 169 6.36 -2.66 3.31
N LYS A 170 5.52 -3.69 3.21
CA LYS A 170 4.49 -4.00 4.20
C LYS A 170 5.01 -4.25 5.62
N GLN A 171 6.29 -4.54 5.79
CA GLN A 171 6.94 -4.74 7.08
C GLN A 171 7.56 -3.46 7.66
N ILE A 172 7.53 -2.36 6.92
CA ILE A 172 8.03 -1.07 7.40
C ILE A 172 7.19 -0.61 8.58
N GLU A 173 7.86 -0.14 9.63
CA GLU A 173 7.21 0.44 10.80
C GLU A 173 6.91 1.91 10.56
N LEU A 174 5.65 2.27 10.75
CA LEU A 174 5.20 3.65 10.84
C LEU A 174 5.18 4.05 12.31
N HIS A 175 5.75 5.21 12.61
CA HIS A 175 5.63 5.78 13.95
C HIS A 175 4.17 6.16 14.18
N GLY A 176 3.67 5.88 15.38
CA GLY A 176 2.32 6.21 15.79
C GLY A 176 2.33 6.86 17.16
N GLU A 177 1.51 7.89 17.32
CA GLU A 177 1.21 8.54 18.61
C GLU A 177 -0.26 8.22 18.94
N GLU A 178 -0.49 7.76 20.18
CA GLU A 178 -1.81 7.41 20.74
C GLU A 178 -2.24 8.46 21.77
#